data_f6dd34f33858207a06a3d681b684a222
#
_entry.id   f6dd34f33858207a06a3d681b684a222
#
_cell.length_a   1.000
_cell.length_b   1.000
_cell.length_c   1.000
_cell.angle_alpha   90.00
_cell.angle_beta   90.00
_cell.angle_gamma   90.00
#
_symmetry.space_group_name_H-M   'P 1'
#
loop_
_entity.id
_entity.type
_entity.pdbx_description
1 polymer ?
#
loop_
_entity_poly.entity_id
_entity_poly.type
_entity_poly.pdbx_seq_one_letter_code
_entity_poly.pdbx_strand_id
1 'polypeptide(L)'
;MKNNALSVMVAEQDEKLEWERLIGPLWDNRWRIAAVTGLAGVLGVAYALLATPVYQATAVVQVEKQLSGDSLLRETLDSSMGQSSATEDEVTLVKSRYVLGKTVDALGLTVRISPDYFPVFGKGFARLSGEKPPVLDIATLTTPEDMLDETLTLTVRDGQHYELSHDGDKLFSGVVGQPVAQGGWNMTVSALDAAPGASFTVVKVARQKAVDDLRKYLDVASGGKDSGIMTFTLPSEDPQNAEAMLKNITDNYLQQNVDRKTEETQRMLAFLQEQLPQTQTSLNNAETQLNQFRQQNDSVDLSLEAKSVLDTQVQLEAQLNELTFKEAEISKLYTRAHPAYRALLEKRATLEAEKARLGKQVQTLPKMQQEILRLTRDVQVDQQVYMQLMNKQQELSISKAGTVGNVRIIDEAETAIRPIKPQKALIVLLALLLGAAGAASVVLLRAAFHRGINDIDTL
;
A
#
# COMPACT_ATOMS: atom_id res chain seq x y z
N MET A 1 -22.60 -60.45 -35.07
CA MET A 1 -21.32 -60.03 -34.45
C MET A 1 -20.11 -59.85 -35.41
N LYS A 2 -20.33 -59.92 -36.75
CA LYS A 2 -19.23 -59.73 -37.74
C LYS A 2 -19.13 -58.35 -38.39
N ASN A 3 -20.15 -57.48 -38.23
CA ASN A 3 -20.13 -56.15 -38.89
C ASN A 3 -19.49 -55.05 -38.06
N ASN A 4 -19.30 -55.24 -36.71
CA ASN A 4 -18.67 -54.22 -35.86
C ASN A 4 -17.13 -54.23 -35.93
N ALA A 5 -16.51 -55.35 -36.29
CA ALA A 5 -15.06 -55.46 -36.35
C ALA A 5 -14.46 -54.78 -37.62
N LEU A 6 -15.22 -54.79 -38.73
CA LEU A 6 -14.83 -54.15 -39.98
C LEU A 6 -14.94 -52.62 -39.91
N SER A 7 -15.92 -52.09 -39.22
CA SER A 7 -16.07 -50.63 -39.07
C SER A 7 -15.00 -50.01 -38.14
N VAL A 8 -14.55 -50.77 -37.10
CA VAL A 8 -13.46 -50.31 -36.24
C VAL A 8 -12.09 -50.34 -36.94
N MET A 9 -11.82 -51.36 -37.77
CA MET A 9 -10.59 -51.43 -38.53
C MET A 9 -10.50 -50.36 -39.65
N VAL A 10 -11.61 -49.99 -40.29
CA VAL A 10 -11.63 -48.94 -41.29
C VAL A 10 -11.46 -47.56 -40.65
N ALA A 11 -12.07 -47.32 -39.49
CA ALA A 11 -11.87 -46.06 -38.75
C ALA A 11 -10.42 -45.89 -38.23
N GLU A 12 -9.76 -46.99 -37.80
CA GLU A 12 -8.39 -46.96 -37.32
C GLU A 12 -7.34 -46.78 -38.47
N GLN A 13 -7.71 -47.24 -39.69
CA GLN A 13 -6.89 -46.99 -40.89
C GLN A 13 -7.05 -45.58 -41.44
N ASP A 14 -8.24 -45.00 -41.38
CA ASP A 14 -8.42 -43.61 -41.80
C ASP A 14 -7.72 -42.58 -40.88
N GLU A 15 -7.73 -42.84 -39.58
CA GLU A 15 -7.01 -41.99 -38.60
C GLU A 15 -5.49 -42.05 -38.81
N LYS A 16 -4.92 -43.23 -39.06
CA LYS A 16 -3.47 -43.38 -39.37
C LYS A 16 -3.10 -42.72 -40.70
N LEU A 17 -3.96 -42.78 -41.70
CA LEU A 17 -3.74 -42.12 -42.98
C LEU A 17 -3.78 -40.57 -42.88
N GLU A 18 -4.55 -40.01 -41.98
CA GLU A 18 -4.58 -38.55 -41.78
C GLU A 18 -3.31 -38.02 -41.11
N TRP A 19 -2.77 -38.72 -40.08
CA TRP A 19 -1.52 -38.34 -39.43
C TRP A 19 -0.30 -38.49 -40.36
N GLU A 20 -0.22 -39.52 -41.18
CA GLU A 20 0.85 -39.70 -42.16
C GLU A 20 0.80 -38.62 -43.25
N ARG A 21 -0.39 -38.17 -43.65
CA ARG A 21 -0.58 -37.07 -44.60
C ARG A 21 -0.11 -35.71 -44.05
N LEU A 22 -0.13 -35.49 -42.75
CA LEU A 22 0.34 -34.28 -42.12
C LEU A 22 1.87 -34.35 -41.81
N ILE A 23 2.38 -35.51 -41.43
CA ILE A 23 3.79 -35.69 -41.03
C ILE A 23 4.73 -35.70 -42.26
N GLY A 24 4.29 -36.28 -43.42
CA GLY A 24 5.12 -36.35 -44.64
C GLY A 24 5.68 -35.00 -45.08
N PRO A 25 4.83 -34.00 -45.37
CA PRO A 25 5.30 -32.66 -45.80
C PRO A 25 6.18 -31.97 -44.76
N LEU A 26 5.97 -32.21 -43.48
CA LEU A 26 6.78 -31.65 -42.39
C LEU A 26 8.18 -32.29 -42.36
N TRP A 27 8.28 -33.60 -42.60
CA TRP A 27 9.55 -34.34 -42.62
C TRP A 27 10.39 -33.98 -43.84
N ASP A 28 9.75 -33.83 -45.03
CA ASP A 28 10.41 -33.42 -46.25
C ASP A 28 10.98 -31.99 -46.19
N ASN A 29 10.31 -31.12 -45.48
CA ASN A 29 10.72 -29.72 -45.30
C ASN A 29 11.43 -29.46 -43.92
N ARG A 30 11.88 -30.50 -43.20
CA ARG A 30 12.51 -30.36 -41.87
C ARG A 30 13.64 -29.35 -41.82
N TRP A 31 14.47 -29.25 -42.87
CA TRP A 31 15.57 -28.29 -42.92
C TRP A 31 15.09 -26.85 -43.08
N ARG A 32 13.97 -26.62 -43.76
CA ARG A 32 13.36 -25.29 -43.89
C ARG A 32 12.70 -24.90 -42.58
N ILE A 33 12.00 -25.84 -41.92
CA ILE A 33 11.44 -25.63 -40.57
C ILE A 33 12.55 -25.32 -39.60
N ALA A 34 13.63 -26.10 -39.58
CA ALA A 34 14.78 -25.87 -38.70
C ALA A 34 15.44 -24.51 -38.94
N ALA A 35 15.60 -24.10 -40.23
CA ALA A 35 16.19 -22.80 -40.59
C ALA A 35 15.31 -21.62 -40.08
N VAL A 36 13.99 -21.67 -40.30
CA VAL A 36 13.05 -20.64 -39.85
C VAL A 36 12.98 -20.61 -38.31
N THR A 37 12.92 -21.76 -37.67
CA THR A 37 12.95 -21.87 -36.20
C THR A 37 14.27 -21.33 -35.63
N GLY A 38 15.39 -21.68 -36.23
CA GLY A 38 16.71 -21.15 -35.85
C GLY A 38 16.80 -19.62 -36.03
N LEU A 39 16.28 -19.08 -37.13
CA LEU A 39 16.20 -17.64 -37.35
C LEU A 39 15.33 -16.95 -36.29
N ALA A 40 14.15 -17.51 -36.00
CA ALA A 40 13.29 -17.01 -34.95
C ALA A 40 13.97 -17.07 -33.57
N GLY A 41 14.72 -18.12 -33.28
CA GLY A 41 15.54 -18.24 -32.05
C GLY A 41 16.62 -17.16 -31.96
N VAL A 42 17.35 -16.90 -33.07
CA VAL A 42 18.36 -15.83 -33.15
C VAL A 42 17.72 -14.45 -32.90
N LEU A 43 16.57 -14.19 -33.49
CA LEU A 43 15.81 -12.96 -33.28
C LEU A 43 15.31 -12.85 -31.84
N GLY A 44 14.86 -13.95 -31.25
CA GLY A 44 14.47 -14.02 -29.82
C GLY A 44 15.64 -13.72 -28.87
N VAL A 45 16.82 -14.26 -29.14
CA VAL A 45 18.06 -13.97 -28.38
C VAL A 45 18.47 -12.51 -28.57
N ALA A 46 18.47 -12.00 -29.79
CA ALA A 46 18.78 -10.60 -30.07
C ALA A 46 17.86 -9.66 -29.33
N TYR A 47 16.55 -9.91 -29.36
CA TYR A 47 15.57 -9.14 -28.59
C TYR A 47 15.82 -9.23 -27.08
N ALA A 48 16.06 -10.43 -26.53
CA ALA A 48 16.31 -10.65 -25.10
C ALA A 48 17.59 -9.95 -24.60
N LEU A 49 18.56 -9.72 -25.46
CA LEU A 49 19.81 -8.99 -25.15
C LEU A 49 19.65 -7.48 -25.30
N LEU A 50 18.86 -7.02 -26.27
CA LEU A 50 18.66 -5.60 -26.56
C LEU A 50 17.57 -4.95 -25.72
N ALA A 51 16.60 -5.74 -25.20
CA ALA A 51 15.53 -5.23 -24.35
C ALA A 51 16.09 -4.61 -23.06
N THR A 52 15.45 -3.52 -22.60
CA THR A 52 15.84 -2.82 -21.37
C THR A 52 15.59 -3.71 -20.15
N PRO A 53 16.59 -3.90 -19.28
CA PRO A 53 16.39 -4.63 -18.03
C PRO A 53 15.52 -3.81 -17.08
N VAL A 54 14.58 -4.49 -16.41
CA VAL A 54 13.77 -3.92 -15.33
C VAL A 54 14.20 -4.57 -14.05
N TYR A 55 14.57 -3.76 -13.09
CA TYR A 55 14.93 -4.17 -11.73
C TYR A 55 13.74 -3.98 -10.80
N GLN A 56 13.80 -4.58 -9.63
CA GLN A 56 12.77 -4.46 -8.61
C GLN A 56 13.42 -4.09 -7.28
N ALA A 57 13.03 -2.96 -6.73
CA ALA A 57 13.33 -2.62 -5.35
C ALA A 57 12.29 -3.28 -4.44
N THR A 58 12.74 -3.76 -3.28
CA THR A 58 11.91 -4.41 -2.28
C THR A 58 12.22 -3.83 -0.91
N ALA A 59 11.18 -3.58 -0.09
CA ALA A 59 11.31 -3.20 1.30
C ALA A 59 10.28 -3.97 2.13
N VAL A 60 10.61 -4.27 3.40
CA VAL A 60 9.71 -4.98 4.31
C VAL A 60 9.44 -4.12 5.52
N VAL A 61 8.16 -3.93 5.81
CA VAL A 61 7.68 -3.12 6.92
C VAL A 61 6.74 -3.95 7.78
N GLN A 62 6.94 -3.89 9.09
CA GLN A 62 6.07 -4.51 10.08
C GLN A 62 5.17 -3.47 10.73
N VAL A 63 3.89 -3.75 10.79
CA VAL A 63 2.91 -3.01 11.59
C VAL A 63 2.63 -3.81 12.84
N GLU A 64 3.07 -3.30 13.99
CA GLU A 64 2.80 -3.95 15.28
C GLU A 64 1.33 -3.75 15.64
N LYS A 65 0.63 -4.85 15.90
CA LYS A 65 -0.70 -4.79 16.48
C LYS A 65 -0.56 -4.27 17.91
N GLN A 66 -1.13 -3.12 18.20
CA GLN A 66 -1.18 -2.63 19.59
C GLN A 66 -2.09 -3.57 20.39
N LEU A 67 -1.50 -4.39 21.24
CA LEU A 67 -2.19 -5.20 22.23
C LEU A 67 -2.76 -4.28 23.33
N SER A 68 -3.73 -3.46 22.99
CA SER A 68 -4.59 -2.82 23.99
C SER A 68 -5.50 -3.92 24.53
N GLY A 69 -5.79 -3.95 25.84
CA GLY A 69 -6.65 -4.96 26.47
C GLY A 69 -8.05 -5.14 25.89
N ASP A 70 -8.34 -4.43 24.81
CA ASP A 70 -9.55 -4.45 23.98
C ASP A 70 -9.45 -5.38 22.75
N SER A 71 -8.28 -6.00 22.52
CA SER A 71 -8.04 -6.85 21.35
C SER A 71 -8.95 -8.10 21.33
N LEU A 72 -9.30 -8.64 22.49
CA LEU A 72 -10.17 -9.82 22.59
C LEU A 72 -11.60 -9.55 22.11
N LEU A 73 -12.12 -8.34 22.32
CA LEU A 73 -13.46 -7.97 21.82
C LEU A 73 -13.46 -7.65 20.32
N ARG A 74 -12.37 -7.05 19.81
CA ARG A 74 -12.16 -6.84 18.37
C ARG A 74 -11.98 -8.17 17.64
N GLU A 75 -11.15 -9.05 18.16
CA GLU A 75 -10.83 -10.34 17.52
C GLU A 75 -12.07 -11.25 17.40
N THR A 76 -12.97 -11.23 18.40
CA THR A 76 -14.26 -11.96 18.34
C THR A 76 -15.26 -11.31 17.40
N LEU A 77 -15.23 -9.99 17.21
CA LEU A 77 -16.12 -9.27 16.28
C LEU A 77 -15.61 -9.32 14.85
N ASP A 78 -14.30 -9.14 14.62
CA ASP A 78 -13.68 -9.20 13.30
C ASP A 78 -13.75 -10.61 12.69
N SER A 79 -13.62 -11.66 13.50
CA SER A 79 -13.75 -13.04 13.03
C SER A 79 -15.17 -13.41 12.61
N SER A 80 -16.18 -12.72 13.15
CA SER A 80 -17.60 -13.01 12.85
C SER A 80 -18.16 -12.23 11.64
N MET A 81 -17.46 -11.17 11.18
CA MET A 81 -18.03 -10.23 10.20
C MET A 81 -17.26 -10.11 8.88
N GLY A 82 -16.18 -10.87 8.64
CA GLY A 82 -15.47 -10.87 7.36
C GLY A 82 -14.90 -9.50 6.96
N GLN A 83 -14.56 -8.65 7.93
CA GLN A 83 -14.01 -7.33 7.69
C GLN A 83 -12.58 -7.40 7.15
N SER A 84 -12.22 -6.42 6.31
CA SER A 84 -10.86 -6.21 5.80
C SER A 84 -9.86 -6.26 6.96
N SER A 85 -8.78 -6.98 6.77
CA SER A 85 -7.72 -7.06 7.78
C SER A 85 -7.14 -5.67 8.03
N ALA A 86 -6.76 -5.36 9.26
CA ALA A 86 -6.08 -4.09 9.61
C ALA A 86 -4.91 -3.78 8.65
N THR A 87 -4.32 -4.80 8.05
CA THR A 87 -3.24 -4.69 7.08
C THR A 87 -3.72 -4.17 5.71
N GLU A 88 -4.98 -4.46 5.29
CA GLU A 88 -5.54 -3.91 4.03
C GLU A 88 -5.81 -2.41 4.14
N ASP A 89 -6.23 -1.95 5.32
CA ASP A 89 -6.41 -0.52 5.59
C ASP A 89 -5.06 0.21 5.55
N GLU A 90 -4.00 -0.38 6.09
CA GLU A 90 -2.65 0.19 6.04
C GLU A 90 -2.08 0.21 4.61
N VAL A 91 -2.34 -0.80 3.76
CA VAL A 91 -2.00 -0.77 2.32
C VAL A 91 -2.63 0.43 1.62
N THR A 92 -3.89 0.74 1.97
CA THR A 92 -4.58 1.90 1.41
C THR A 92 -3.96 3.22 1.88
N LEU A 93 -3.52 3.30 3.13
CA LEU A 93 -2.81 4.47 3.66
C LEU A 93 -1.45 4.70 2.98
N VAL A 94 -0.68 3.64 2.76
CA VAL A 94 0.58 3.70 2.00
C VAL A 94 0.36 4.28 0.60
N LYS A 95 -0.67 3.80 -0.11
CA LYS A 95 -1.03 4.25 -1.47
C LYS A 95 -1.78 5.59 -1.49
N SER A 96 -1.89 6.27 -0.35
CA SER A 96 -2.56 7.57 -0.25
C SER A 96 -1.81 8.69 -0.98
N ARG A 97 -2.56 9.72 -1.38
CA ARG A 97 -1.97 10.93 -1.97
C ARG A 97 -1.03 11.68 -1.03
N TYR A 98 -1.19 11.49 0.26
CA TYR A 98 -0.33 12.11 1.26
C TYR A 98 1.09 11.52 1.21
N VAL A 99 1.22 10.20 1.28
CA VAL A 99 2.51 9.51 1.26
C VAL A 99 3.18 9.64 -0.11
N LEU A 100 2.47 9.22 -1.17
CA LEU A 100 3.01 9.24 -2.53
C LEU A 100 3.26 10.66 -3.04
N GLY A 101 2.41 11.64 -2.65
CA GLY A 101 2.59 13.03 -3.01
C GLY A 101 3.84 13.64 -2.41
N LYS A 102 4.15 13.36 -1.14
CA LYS A 102 5.43 13.78 -0.53
C LYS A 102 6.63 13.20 -1.28
N THR A 103 6.56 11.93 -1.69
CA THR A 103 7.61 11.29 -2.48
C THR A 103 7.77 11.92 -3.86
N VAL A 104 6.66 12.20 -4.55
CA VAL A 104 6.67 12.89 -5.85
C VAL A 104 7.32 14.26 -5.73
N ASP A 105 6.99 15.01 -4.67
CA ASP A 105 7.54 16.35 -4.44
C ASP A 105 9.02 16.30 -4.06
N ALA A 106 9.41 15.38 -3.16
CA ALA A 106 10.78 15.26 -2.66
C ALA A 106 11.77 14.81 -3.75
N LEU A 107 11.34 13.93 -4.65
CA LEU A 107 12.19 13.39 -5.71
C LEU A 107 11.96 14.04 -7.08
N GLY A 108 11.13 15.09 -7.15
CA GLY A 108 10.89 15.83 -8.40
C GLY A 108 10.25 14.99 -9.51
N LEU A 109 9.45 13.94 -9.19
CA LEU A 109 8.91 12.98 -10.14
C LEU A 109 7.88 13.57 -11.12
N THR A 110 7.60 14.85 -11.02
CA THR A 110 6.81 15.61 -11.98
C THR A 110 7.57 15.93 -13.26
N VAL A 111 8.90 15.79 -13.28
CA VAL A 111 9.74 15.96 -14.45
C VAL A 111 10.24 14.59 -14.90
N ARG A 112 9.91 14.19 -16.10
CA ARG A 112 10.37 12.94 -16.70
C ARG A 112 11.39 13.26 -17.76
N ILE A 113 12.56 12.66 -17.66
CA ILE A 113 13.67 12.84 -18.58
C ILE A 113 14.03 11.49 -19.16
N SER A 114 14.09 11.40 -20.47
CA SER A 114 14.58 10.20 -21.16
C SER A 114 15.51 10.60 -22.30
N PRO A 115 16.70 10.01 -22.38
CA PRO A 115 17.57 10.21 -23.54
C PRO A 115 16.93 9.63 -24.79
N ASP A 116 17.03 10.35 -25.91
CA ASP A 116 16.52 9.88 -27.19
C ASP A 116 17.58 9.00 -27.84
N TYR A 117 17.24 7.74 -28.02
CA TYR A 117 18.06 6.77 -28.72
C TYR A 117 17.43 6.44 -30.10
N PHE A 118 18.23 5.85 -30.97
CA PHE A 118 17.70 5.30 -32.20
C PHE A 118 16.53 4.34 -31.94
N PRO A 119 15.41 4.44 -32.66
CA PRO A 119 14.20 3.68 -32.37
C PRO A 119 14.45 2.17 -32.23
N VAL A 120 13.78 1.55 -31.27
CA VAL A 120 13.70 0.11 -30.96
C VAL A 120 14.98 -0.52 -30.38
N PHE A 121 16.16 -0.28 -30.95
CA PHE A 121 17.39 -0.98 -30.53
C PHE A 121 18.48 -0.07 -29.96
N GLY A 122 18.32 1.24 -30.03
CA GLY A 122 19.36 2.21 -29.64
C GLY A 122 19.81 2.11 -28.20
N LYS A 123 18.89 2.04 -27.23
CA LYS A 123 19.22 1.85 -25.79
C LYS A 123 20.00 0.55 -25.56
N GLY A 124 19.56 -0.55 -26.20
CA GLY A 124 20.21 -1.86 -26.06
C GLY A 124 21.60 -1.87 -26.67
N PHE A 125 21.78 -1.23 -27.83
CA PHE A 125 23.05 -1.15 -28.52
C PHE A 125 24.05 -0.27 -27.75
N ALA A 126 23.67 0.92 -27.30
CA ALA A 126 24.50 1.79 -26.48
C ALA A 126 25.03 1.08 -25.23
N ARG A 127 24.15 0.27 -24.56
CA ARG A 127 24.54 -0.53 -23.41
C ARG A 127 25.55 -1.62 -23.78
N LEU A 128 25.37 -2.31 -24.91
CA LEU A 128 26.27 -3.37 -25.35
C LEU A 128 27.62 -2.84 -25.83
N SER A 129 27.65 -1.62 -26.41
CA SER A 129 28.89 -0.95 -26.80
C SER A 129 29.69 -0.37 -25.64
N GLY A 130 29.12 -0.40 -24.41
CA GLY A 130 29.78 0.16 -23.22
C GLY A 130 29.80 1.68 -23.19
N GLU A 131 28.98 2.32 -24.01
CA GLU A 131 28.83 3.77 -24.03
C GLU A 131 28.17 4.25 -22.73
N LYS A 132 28.75 5.27 -22.10
CA LYS A 132 28.13 5.87 -20.89
C LYS A 132 26.79 6.47 -21.28
N PRO A 133 25.70 6.17 -20.53
CA PRO A 133 24.42 6.80 -20.82
C PRO A 133 24.54 8.31 -20.66
N PRO A 134 23.96 9.10 -21.58
CA PRO A 134 23.92 10.54 -21.42
C PRO A 134 23.08 10.91 -20.20
N VAL A 135 23.56 11.89 -19.41
CA VAL A 135 22.94 12.34 -18.16
C VAL A 135 22.44 13.77 -18.34
N LEU A 136 21.18 13.98 -18.01
CA LEU A 136 20.57 15.31 -17.88
C LEU A 136 19.86 15.36 -16.55
N ASP A 137 20.18 16.34 -15.70
CA ASP A 137 19.51 16.59 -14.45
C ASP A 137 18.91 18.00 -14.45
N ILE A 138 17.63 18.11 -14.11
CA ILE A 138 16.86 19.35 -14.09
C ILE A 138 16.44 19.64 -12.65
N ALA A 139 17.04 20.64 -12.03
CA ALA A 139 16.73 21.02 -10.65
C ALA A 139 15.32 21.63 -10.52
N THR A 140 14.93 22.47 -11.48
CA THR A 140 13.59 23.08 -11.49
C THR A 140 13.04 23.12 -12.91
N LEU A 141 11.78 22.78 -13.07
CA LEU A 141 11.05 22.98 -14.33
C LEU A 141 9.62 23.40 -14.01
N THR A 142 9.29 24.64 -14.35
CA THR A 142 7.92 25.16 -14.37
C THR A 142 7.56 25.45 -15.81
N THR A 143 6.38 25.00 -16.25
CA THR A 143 5.87 25.18 -17.61
C THR A 143 4.55 25.94 -17.55
N PRO A 144 4.14 26.64 -18.59
CA PRO A 144 2.76 27.09 -18.77
C PRO A 144 1.77 25.91 -18.67
N GLU A 145 0.53 26.18 -18.24
CA GLU A 145 -0.47 25.12 -18.02
C GLU A 145 -0.83 24.32 -19.28
N ASP A 146 -0.82 24.99 -20.43
CA ASP A 146 -1.07 24.40 -21.73
C ASP A 146 0.06 23.48 -22.23
N MET A 147 1.23 23.56 -21.61
CA MET A 147 2.40 22.71 -21.90
C MET A 147 2.60 21.58 -20.88
N LEU A 148 1.64 21.38 -19.98
CA LEU A 148 1.65 20.20 -19.11
C LEU A 148 1.34 18.94 -19.93
N ASP A 149 2.08 17.87 -19.65
CA ASP A 149 1.99 16.57 -20.32
C ASP A 149 2.49 16.58 -21.79
N GLU A 150 2.94 17.72 -22.31
CA GLU A 150 3.50 17.82 -23.65
C GLU A 150 4.96 17.36 -23.70
N THR A 151 5.36 16.87 -24.87
CA THR A 151 6.69 16.34 -25.10
C THR A 151 7.63 17.47 -25.53
N LEU A 152 8.60 17.79 -24.69
CA LEU A 152 9.63 18.77 -24.98
C LEU A 152 10.92 18.05 -25.40
N THR A 153 11.65 18.61 -26.34
CA THR A 153 12.95 18.10 -26.78
C THR A 153 14.04 19.05 -26.33
N LEU A 154 14.94 18.56 -25.47
CA LEU A 154 16.15 19.29 -25.08
C LEU A 154 17.31 18.78 -25.92
N THR A 155 17.91 19.66 -26.73
CA THR A 155 19.06 19.34 -27.59
C THR A 155 20.32 19.96 -27.01
N VAL A 156 21.36 19.17 -26.88
CA VAL A 156 22.69 19.59 -26.41
C VAL A 156 23.42 20.28 -27.55
N ARG A 157 23.83 21.53 -27.35
CA ARG A 157 24.63 22.29 -28.33
C ARG A 157 26.13 22.10 -28.10
N ASP A 158 26.53 22.18 -26.87
CA ASP A 158 27.87 21.86 -26.38
C ASP A 158 27.81 21.43 -24.91
N GLY A 159 28.92 21.21 -24.23
CA GLY A 159 28.94 20.72 -22.84
C GLY A 159 28.29 21.64 -21.80
N GLN A 160 27.87 22.86 -22.16
CA GLN A 160 27.27 23.84 -21.27
C GLN A 160 25.97 24.46 -21.80
N HIS A 161 25.75 24.46 -23.12
CA HIS A 161 24.59 25.09 -23.73
C HIS A 161 23.59 24.06 -24.22
N TYR A 162 22.32 24.32 -23.94
CA TYR A 162 21.21 23.50 -24.41
C TYR A 162 20.12 24.37 -25.06
N GLU A 163 19.31 23.75 -25.86
CA GLU A 163 18.14 24.33 -26.51
C GLU A 163 16.91 23.48 -26.21
N LEU A 164 15.84 24.12 -25.72
CA LEU A 164 14.56 23.49 -25.52
C LEU A 164 13.64 23.83 -26.69
N SER A 165 12.99 22.82 -27.25
CA SER A 165 12.05 22.94 -28.37
C SER A 165 10.80 22.10 -28.12
N HIS A 166 9.70 22.48 -28.76
CA HIS A 166 8.44 21.74 -28.80
C HIS A 166 8.00 21.63 -30.27
N ASP A 167 7.70 20.42 -30.76
CA ASP A 167 7.34 20.12 -32.14
C ASP A 167 8.27 20.71 -33.20
N GLY A 168 9.55 20.88 -32.88
CA GLY A 168 10.57 21.48 -33.75
C GLY A 168 10.72 22.99 -33.60
N ASP A 169 9.79 23.66 -32.95
CA ASP A 169 9.87 25.09 -32.68
C ASP A 169 10.71 25.37 -31.45
N LYS A 170 11.69 26.24 -31.55
CA LYS A 170 12.56 26.64 -30.46
C LYS A 170 11.81 27.48 -29.44
N LEU A 171 11.79 27.04 -28.18
CA LEU A 171 11.23 27.79 -27.06
C LEU A 171 12.27 28.76 -26.47
N PHE A 172 13.42 28.25 -26.07
CA PHE A 172 14.53 29.03 -25.52
C PHE A 172 15.84 28.25 -25.52
N SER A 173 16.96 28.96 -25.27
CA SER A 173 18.25 28.35 -25.00
C SER A 173 18.69 28.69 -23.58
N GLY A 174 19.44 27.78 -22.96
CA GLY A 174 19.95 27.97 -21.61
C GLY A 174 21.39 27.50 -21.45
N VAL A 175 21.94 27.84 -20.28
CA VAL A 175 23.28 27.43 -19.85
C VAL A 175 23.15 26.62 -18.57
N VAL A 176 23.90 25.51 -18.47
CA VAL A 176 23.93 24.68 -17.28
C VAL A 176 24.28 25.50 -16.04
N GLY A 177 23.55 25.32 -14.94
CA GLY A 177 23.69 26.03 -13.68
C GLY A 177 23.04 27.43 -13.64
N GLN A 178 22.49 27.92 -14.77
CA GLN A 178 21.82 29.23 -14.81
C GLN A 178 20.30 29.06 -14.96
N PRO A 179 19.47 29.76 -14.18
CA PRO A 179 18.02 29.73 -14.34
C PRO A 179 17.61 30.52 -15.59
N VAL A 180 16.75 29.93 -16.40
CA VAL A 180 16.06 30.58 -17.52
C VAL A 180 14.63 30.88 -17.08
N ALA A 181 14.25 32.17 -17.05
CA ALA A 181 12.90 32.60 -16.75
C ALA A 181 12.37 33.45 -17.90
N GLN A 182 11.53 32.88 -18.77
CA GLN A 182 10.98 33.56 -19.94
C GLN A 182 9.62 32.99 -20.31
N GLY A 183 8.62 33.84 -20.60
CA GLY A 183 7.33 33.41 -21.18
C GLY A 183 6.55 32.40 -20.34
N GLY A 184 6.62 32.45 -19.01
CA GLY A 184 5.96 31.48 -18.11
C GLY A 184 6.79 30.21 -17.84
N TRP A 185 7.96 30.08 -18.51
CA TRP A 185 8.92 29.02 -18.24
C TRP A 185 9.88 29.41 -17.13
N ASN A 186 10.19 28.47 -16.26
CA ASN A 186 11.30 28.59 -15.32
C ASN A 186 12.03 27.24 -15.26
N MET A 187 13.26 27.20 -15.79
CA MET A 187 14.04 25.97 -15.91
C MET A 187 15.48 26.19 -15.44
N THR A 188 15.98 25.25 -14.64
CA THR A 188 17.38 25.21 -14.22
C THR A 188 17.91 23.80 -14.44
N VAL A 189 18.86 23.64 -15.36
CA VAL A 189 19.59 22.39 -15.57
C VAL A 189 20.76 22.37 -14.60
N SER A 190 20.82 21.37 -13.73
CA SER A 190 21.87 21.22 -12.71
C SER A 190 23.09 20.46 -13.25
N ALA A 191 22.88 19.47 -14.11
CA ALA A 191 23.95 18.69 -14.70
C ALA A 191 23.60 18.29 -16.15
N LEU A 192 24.61 18.29 -17.02
CA LEU A 192 24.49 17.88 -18.41
C LEU A 192 25.81 17.20 -18.80
N ASP A 193 25.76 15.87 -18.98
CA ASP A 193 26.89 15.07 -19.48
C ASP A 193 26.42 14.27 -20.68
N ALA A 194 26.56 14.89 -21.85
CA ALA A 194 26.13 14.30 -23.11
C ALA A 194 26.92 14.89 -24.28
N ALA A 195 27.07 14.11 -25.35
CA ALA A 195 27.74 14.57 -26.57
C ALA A 195 26.96 15.71 -27.24
N PRO A 196 27.65 16.67 -27.91
CA PRO A 196 26.98 17.67 -28.72
C PRO A 196 26.08 17.01 -29.75
N GLY A 197 24.84 17.52 -29.91
CA GLY A 197 23.81 16.94 -30.77
C GLY A 197 22.97 15.84 -30.13
N ALA A 198 23.29 15.39 -28.94
CA ALA A 198 22.40 14.49 -28.18
C ALA A 198 21.09 15.20 -27.84
N SER A 199 19.98 14.45 -27.85
CA SER A 199 18.66 14.95 -27.49
C SER A 199 18.05 14.17 -26.34
N PHE A 200 17.25 14.86 -25.56
CA PHE A 200 16.48 14.30 -24.44
C PHE A 200 15.01 14.68 -24.59
N THR A 201 14.16 13.70 -24.42
CA THR A 201 12.73 13.95 -24.23
C THR A 201 12.48 14.35 -22.78
N VAL A 202 11.91 15.53 -22.58
CA VAL A 202 11.55 16.08 -21.26
C VAL A 202 10.03 16.28 -21.23
N VAL A 203 9.37 15.73 -20.21
CA VAL A 203 7.92 15.89 -20.03
C VAL A 203 7.65 16.39 -18.62
N LYS A 204 6.95 17.52 -18.50
CA LYS A 204 6.42 18.00 -17.21
C LYS A 204 5.02 17.47 -17.03
N VAL A 205 4.82 16.56 -16.08
CA VAL A 205 3.50 16.00 -15.79
C VAL A 205 2.84 16.72 -14.60
N ALA A 206 1.51 16.76 -14.62
CA ALA A 206 0.76 17.25 -13.47
C ALA A 206 1.08 16.41 -12.22
N ARG A 207 1.20 17.07 -11.05
CA ARG A 207 1.52 16.39 -9.79
C ARG A 207 0.60 15.20 -9.51
N GLN A 208 -0.71 15.37 -9.77
CA GLN A 208 -1.68 14.30 -9.55
C GLN A 208 -1.42 13.09 -10.46
N LYS A 209 -1.07 13.31 -11.71
CA LYS A 209 -0.72 12.24 -12.65
C LYS A 209 0.55 11.50 -12.22
N ALA A 210 1.56 12.24 -11.74
CA ALA A 210 2.77 11.62 -11.19
C ALA A 210 2.47 10.70 -9.98
N VAL A 211 1.58 11.16 -9.08
CA VAL A 211 1.12 10.35 -7.92
C VAL A 211 0.33 9.11 -8.38
N ASP A 212 -0.58 9.26 -9.35
CA ASP A 212 -1.38 8.15 -9.85
C ASP A 212 -0.53 7.13 -10.61
N ASP A 213 0.49 7.58 -11.34
CA ASP A 213 1.44 6.68 -12.01
C ASP A 213 2.31 5.95 -10.98
N LEU A 214 2.85 6.65 -9.96
CA LEU A 214 3.60 6.01 -8.89
C LEU A 214 2.75 4.95 -8.16
N ARG A 215 1.45 5.25 -7.92
CA ARG A 215 0.50 4.31 -7.31
C ARG A 215 0.30 3.03 -8.13
N LYS A 216 0.31 3.13 -9.47
CA LYS A 216 0.16 1.96 -10.37
C LYS A 216 1.39 1.04 -10.33
N TYR A 217 2.59 1.62 -10.23
CA TYR A 217 3.82 0.85 -10.21
C TYR A 217 4.17 0.31 -8.84
N LEU A 218 3.72 0.97 -7.76
CA LEU A 218 3.93 0.50 -6.41
C LEU A 218 2.98 -0.66 -6.11
N ASP A 219 3.55 -1.83 -5.85
CA ASP A 219 2.81 -2.95 -5.30
C ASP A 219 3.12 -3.11 -3.81
N VAL A 220 2.07 -3.30 -3.02
CA VAL A 220 2.16 -3.50 -1.57
C VAL A 220 1.34 -4.72 -1.23
N ALA A 221 2.03 -5.78 -0.87
CA ALA A 221 1.43 -7.06 -0.52
C ALA A 221 1.49 -7.30 0.99
N SER A 222 0.40 -7.82 1.55
CA SER A 222 0.37 -8.29 2.94
C SER A 222 0.94 -9.70 3.02
N GLY A 223 1.80 -9.97 4.01
CA GLY A 223 2.40 -11.28 4.27
C GLY A 223 1.42 -12.34 4.82
N GLY A 224 0.11 -12.02 4.88
CA GLY A 224 -0.97 -12.89 5.37
C GLY A 224 -1.94 -12.11 6.25
N LYS A 225 -3.15 -12.67 6.46
CA LYS A 225 -4.25 -11.97 7.16
C LYS A 225 -3.90 -11.45 8.56
N ASP A 226 -2.91 -12.05 9.24
CA ASP A 226 -2.57 -11.73 10.63
C ASP A 226 -1.09 -11.42 10.88
N SER A 227 -0.25 -11.43 9.84
CA SER A 227 1.21 -11.29 10.02
C SER A 227 1.66 -9.87 10.39
N GLY A 228 0.85 -8.84 10.11
CA GLY A 228 1.27 -7.44 10.25
C GLY A 228 2.48 -7.05 9.39
N ILE A 229 2.93 -7.95 8.49
CA ILE A 229 4.07 -7.71 7.61
C ILE A 229 3.55 -7.24 6.25
N MET A 230 4.13 -6.16 5.74
CA MET A 230 3.87 -5.64 4.40
C MET A 230 5.16 -5.64 3.59
N THR A 231 5.08 -6.19 2.38
CA THR A 231 6.18 -6.17 1.41
C THR A 231 5.85 -5.14 0.34
N PHE A 232 6.75 -4.19 0.18
CA PHE A 232 6.68 -3.13 -0.82
C PHE A 232 7.56 -3.52 -2.00
N THR A 233 7.06 -3.40 -3.20
CA THR A 233 7.83 -3.66 -4.42
C THR A 233 7.61 -2.56 -5.45
N LEU A 234 8.70 -2.10 -6.06
CA LEU A 234 8.69 -1.07 -7.07
C LEU A 234 9.60 -1.45 -8.23
N PRO A 235 9.06 -1.73 -9.42
CA PRO A 235 9.86 -2.00 -10.61
C PRO A 235 10.34 -0.69 -11.26
N SER A 236 11.60 -0.66 -11.73
CA SER A 236 12.16 0.45 -12.50
C SER A 236 13.27 -0.02 -13.44
N GLU A 237 13.52 0.73 -14.51
CA GLU A 237 14.68 0.51 -15.38
C GLU A 237 16.00 0.93 -14.70
N ASP A 238 15.93 1.91 -13.79
CA ASP A 238 17.05 2.39 -12.98
C ASP A 238 16.96 1.85 -11.55
N PRO A 239 17.90 0.99 -11.13
CA PRO A 239 17.92 0.40 -9.80
C PRO A 239 18.08 1.44 -8.67
N GLN A 240 18.88 2.49 -8.88
CA GLN A 240 19.13 3.52 -7.85
C GLN A 240 17.88 4.37 -7.63
N ASN A 241 17.20 4.75 -8.71
CA ASN A 241 15.93 5.47 -8.63
C ASN A 241 14.82 4.62 -7.98
N ALA A 242 14.76 3.32 -8.28
CA ALA A 242 13.81 2.42 -7.63
C ALA A 242 14.00 2.37 -6.11
N GLU A 243 15.24 2.22 -5.69
CA GLU A 243 15.62 2.19 -4.27
C GLU A 243 15.32 3.52 -3.57
N ALA A 244 15.74 4.65 -4.18
CA ALA A 244 15.48 5.98 -3.63
C ALA A 244 13.97 6.29 -3.50
N MET A 245 13.17 5.94 -4.52
CA MET A 245 11.72 6.11 -4.49
C MET A 245 11.09 5.24 -3.40
N LEU A 246 11.46 3.95 -3.33
CA LEU A 246 10.88 3.04 -2.37
C LEU A 246 11.26 3.41 -0.93
N LYS A 247 12.53 3.78 -0.71
CA LYS A 247 13.01 4.31 0.58
C LYS A 247 12.20 5.55 1.00
N ASN A 248 12.04 6.50 0.10
CA ASN A 248 11.30 7.73 0.41
C ASN A 248 9.81 7.43 0.72
N ILE A 249 9.19 6.46 0.03
CA ILE A 249 7.81 6.01 0.32
C ILE A 249 7.73 5.40 1.72
N THR A 250 8.63 4.48 2.07
CA THR A 250 8.63 3.83 3.39
C THR A 250 8.92 4.81 4.51
N ASP A 251 9.84 5.75 4.31
CA ASP A 251 10.17 6.81 5.28
C ASP A 251 8.96 7.76 5.48
N ASN A 252 8.31 8.19 4.40
CA ASN A 252 7.12 9.04 4.47
C ASN A 252 5.94 8.33 5.14
N TYR A 253 5.77 7.02 4.90
CA TYR A 253 4.75 6.23 5.56
C TYR A 253 5.04 6.08 7.06
N LEU A 254 6.29 5.78 7.43
CA LEU A 254 6.71 5.74 8.84
C LEU A 254 6.47 7.08 9.53
N GLN A 255 6.87 8.19 8.91
CA GLN A 255 6.67 9.52 9.46
C GLN A 255 5.18 9.85 9.63
N GLN A 256 4.34 9.53 8.65
CA GLN A 256 2.89 9.71 8.75
C GLN A 256 2.30 8.92 9.92
N ASN A 257 2.75 7.69 10.13
CA ASN A 257 2.29 6.85 11.22
C ASN A 257 2.67 7.45 12.58
N VAL A 258 3.91 7.91 12.72
CA VAL A 258 4.40 8.61 13.93
C VAL A 258 3.62 9.90 14.17
N ASP A 259 3.41 10.73 13.14
CA ASP A 259 2.65 11.99 13.25
C ASP A 259 1.22 11.73 13.71
N ARG A 260 0.53 10.76 13.08
CA ARG A 260 -0.85 10.35 13.46
C ARG A 260 -0.93 9.90 14.92
N LYS A 261 0.01 9.05 15.35
CA LYS A 261 0.05 8.54 16.73
C LYS A 261 0.35 9.64 17.74
N THR A 262 1.25 10.54 17.39
CA THR A 262 1.58 11.71 18.21
C THR A 262 0.38 12.63 18.38
N GLU A 263 -0.32 12.94 17.30
CA GLU A 263 -1.51 13.79 17.32
C GLU A 263 -2.65 13.16 18.14
N GLU A 264 -2.89 11.85 17.98
CA GLU A 264 -3.87 11.10 18.77
C GLU A 264 -3.54 11.16 20.28
N THR A 265 -2.28 10.89 20.63
CA THR A 265 -1.79 10.94 22.01
C THR A 265 -1.91 12.35 22.59
N GLN A 266 -1.57 13.39 21.83
CA GLN A 266 -1.71 14.79 22.29
C GLN A 266 -3.18 15.16 22.56
N ARG A 267 -4.10 14.77 21.67
CA ARG A 267 -5.54 15.02 21.88
C ARG A 267 -6.06 14.33 23.12
N MET A 268 -5.64 13.09 23.38
CA MET A 268 -6.03 12.36 24.56
C MET A 268 -5.44 12.99 25.83
N LEU A 269 -4.17 13.39 25.81
CA LEU A 269 -3.55 14.11 26.95
C LEU A 269 -4.25 15.44 27.24
N ALA A 270 -4.61 16.21 26.22
CA ALA A 270 -5.37 17.46 26.40
C ALA A 270 -6.73 17.20 27.06
N PHE A 271 -7.45 16.17 26.61
CA PHE A 271 -8.70 15.75 27.23
C PHE A 271 -8.52 15.39 28.72
N LEU A 272 -7.50 14.60 29.03
CA LEU A 272 -7.22 14.20 30.41
C LEU A 272 -6.81 15.39 31.29
N GLN A 273 -6.06 16.34 30.76
CA GLN A 273 -5.70 17.58 31.47
C GLN A 273 -6.91 18.43 31.83
N GLU A 274 -7.97 18.39 31.03
CA GLU A 274 -9.22 19.06 31.32
C GLU A 274 -10.09 18.29 32.33
N GLN A 275 -10.13 16.94 32.23
CA GLN A 275 -10.99 16.09 33.05
C GLN A 275 -10.45 15.86 34.47
N LEU A 276 -9.13 15.75 34.65
CA LEU A 276 -8.54 15.46 35.98
C LEU A 276 -8.89 16.50 37.05
N PRO A 277 -8.79 17.82 36.81
CA PRO A 277 -9.19 18.82 37.82
C PRO A 277 -10.68 18.76 38.18
N GLN A 278 -11.53 18.47 37.19
CA GLN A 278 -12.98 18.34 37.40
C GLN A 278 -13.28 17.13 38.32
N THR A 279 -12.67 15.98 38.02
CA THR A 279 -12.83 14.76 38.79
C THR A 279 -12.26 14.95 40.21
N GLN A 280 -11.13 15.64 40.36
CA GLN A 280 -10.57 15.96 41.67
C GLN A 280 -11.50 16.84 42.50
N THR A 281 -12.13 17.83 41.84
CA THR A 281 -13.11 18.71 42.51
C THR A 281 -14.36 17.91 42.93
N SER A 282 -14.84 16.99 42.09
CA SER A 282 -15.96 16.10 42.42
C SER A 282 -15.62 15.23 43.62
N LEU A 283 -14.43 14.61 43.63
CA LEU A 283 -13.95 13.79 44.76
C LEU A 283 -13.90 14.58 46.07
N ASN A 284 -13.29 15.77 46.06
CA ASN A 284 -13.21 16.63 47.22
C ASN A 284 -14.59 17.02 47.78
N ASN A 285 -15.54 17.30 46.87
CA ASN A 285 -16.92 17.61 47.22
C ASN A 285 -17.63 16.40 47.83
N ALA A 286 -17.47 15.21 47.25
CA ALA A 286 -18.05 13.97 47.78
C ALA A 286 -17.50 13.61 49.15
N GLU A 287 -16.18 13.73 49.36
CA GLU A 287 -15.52 13.54 50.66
C GLU A 287 -16.05 14.53 51.69
N THR A 288 -16.18 15.79 51.32
CA THR A 288 -16.71 16.82 52.22
C THR A 288 -18.13 16.50 52.64
N GLN A 289 -19.00 16.12 51.70
CA GLN A 289 -20.40 15.75 52.02
C GLN A 289 -20.47 14.51 52.93
N LEU A 290 -19.66 13.48 52.65
CA LEU A 290 -19.60 12.28 53.46
C LEU A 290 -19.14 12.60 54.91
N ASN A 291 -18.10 13.42 55.06
CA ASN A 291 -17.58 13.82 56.34
C ASN A 291 -18.59 14.68 57.15
N GLN A 292 -19.27 15.62 56.53
CA GLN A 292 -20.34 16.41 57.13
C GLN A 292 -21.50 15.52 57.60
N PHE A 293 -21.92 14.55 56.79
CA PHE A 293 -22.98 13.62 57.16
C PHE A 293 -22.59 12.76 58.34
N ARG A 294 -21.35 12.24 58.42
CA ARG A 294 -20.81 11.46 59.55
C ARG A 294 -20.74 12.27 60.83
N GLN A 295 -20.36 13.55 60.75
CA GLN A 295 -20.32 14.44 61.91
C GLN A 295 -21.71 14.74 62.50
N GLN A 296 -22.73 14.84 61.65
CA GLN A 296 -24.11 15.14 62.04
C GLN A 296 -24.87 13.93 62.60
N ASN A 297 -24.46 12.69 62.27
CA ASN A 297 -25.26 11.49 62.55
C ASN A 297 -24.52 10.42 63.36
N ASP A 298 -23.54 10.82 64.21
CA ASP A 298 -22.79 9.92 65.10
C ASP A 298 -22.46 8.53 64.46
N SER A 299 -21.52 8.50 63.54
CA SER A 299 -20.94 7.33 62.86
C SER A 299 -21.89 6.14 62.66
N VAL A 300 -22.73 6.24 61.61
CA VAL A 300 -23.56 5.12 61.14
C VAL A 300 -22.68 4.09 60.46
N ASP A 301 -22.57 2.90 61.04
CA ASP A 301 -21.84 1.78 60.43
C ASP A 301 -22.73 1.07 59.38
N LEU A 302 -22.18 0.78 58.23
CA LEU A 302 -22.90 0.07 57.16
C LEU A 302 -23.04 -1.40 57.52
N SER A 303 -24.26 -1.95 57.42
CA SER A 303 -24.50 -3.39 57.55
C SER A 303 -23.72 -4.17 56.50
N LEU A 304 -23.43 -5.44 56.78
CA LEU A 304 -22.65 -6.29 55.85
C LEU A 304 -23.34 -6.41 54.49
N GLU A 305 -24.67 -6.41 54.46
CA GLU A 305 -25.49 -6.41 53.28
C GLU A 305 -25.36 -5.10 52.47
N ALA A 306 -25.42 -3.95 53.14
CA ALA A 306 -25.23 -2.65 52.53
C ALA A 306 -23.81 -2.49 51.95
N LYS A 307 -22.80 -3.07 52.58
CA LYS A 307 -21.42 -3.09 52.11
C LYS A 307 -21.25 -3.91 50.83
N SER A 308 -21.87 -5.09 50.76
CA SER A 308 -21.85 -5.93 49.57
C SER A 308 -22.54 -5.25 48.38
N VAL A 309 -23.66 -4.55 48.62
CA VAL A 309 -24.36 -3.78 47.60
C VAL A 309 -23.52 -2.60 47.13
N LEU A 310 -22.81 -1.92 48.06
CA LEU A 310 -21.88 -0.84 47.75
C LEU A 310 -20.75 -1.30 46.82
N ASP A 311 -20.06 -2.39 47.19
CA ASP A 311 -18.95 -2.91 46.41
C ASP A 311 -19.40 -3.28 44.95
N THR A 312 -20.59 -3.88 44.83
CA THR A 312 -21.15 -4.22 43.52
C THR A 312 -21.51 -2.95 42.73
N GLN A 313 -22.08 -1.92 43.38
CA GLN A 313 -22.40 -0.65 42.72
C GLN A 313 -21.13 0.07 42.22
N VAL A 314 -20.09 0.12 43.05
CA VAL A 314 -18.81 0.76 42.68
C VAL A 314 -18.17 0.07 41.47
N GLN A 315 -18.15 -1.28 41.47
CA GLN A 315 -17.63 -2.04 40.33
C GLN A 315 -18.44 -1.78 39.05
N LEU A 316 -19.76 -1.71 39.18
CA LEU A 316 -20.65 -1.47 38.04
C LEU A 316 -20.46 -0.06 37.50
N GLU A 317 -20.33 0.94 38.36
CA GLU A 317 -20.09 2.34 37.95
C GLU A 317 -18.72 2.49 37.31
N ALA A 318 -17.69 1.80 37.80
CA ALA A 318 -16.37 1.75 37.20
C ALA A 318 -16.42 1.19 35.76
N GLN A 319 -17.19 0.10 35.55
CA GLN A 319 -17.38 -0.47 34.20
C GLN A 319 -18.15 0.48 33.25
N LEU A 320 -19.18 1.16 33.77
CA LEU A 320 -19.92 2.17 32.98
C LEU A 320 -19.04 3.35 32.58
N ASN A 321 -18.19 3.83 33.51
CA ASN A 321 -17.23 4.89 33.25
C ASN A 321 -16.20 4.45 32.20
N GLU A 322 -15.67 3.23 32.30
CA GLU A 322 -14.78 2.65 31.27
C GLU A 322 -15.45 2.61 29.88
N LEU A 323 -16.72 2.17 29.81
CA LEU A 323 -17.46 2.17 28.54
C LEU A 323 -17.70 3.60 28.03
N THR A 324 -17.89 4.59 28.89
CA THR A 324 -18.04 5.99 28.49
C THR A 324 -16.75 6.53 27.87
N PHE A 325 -15.58 6.19 28.41
CA PHE A 325 -14.30 6.55 27.80
C PHE A 325 -14.11 5.85 26.45
N LYS A 326 -14.44 4.56 26.36
CA LYS A 326 -14.40 3.82 25.08
C LYS A 326 -15.39 4.39 24.05
N GLU A 327 -16.58 4.83 24.47
CA GLU A 327 -17.54 5.49 23.61
C GLU A 327 -16.99 6.80 23.06
N ALA A 328 -16.34 7.62 23.91
CA ALA A 328 -15.71 8.87 23.47
C ALA A 328 -14.57 8.64 22.47
N GLU A 329 -13.81 7.56 22.60
CA GLU A 329 -12.77 7.15 21.67
C GLU A 329 -13.38 6.67 20.35
N ILE A 330 -14.31 5.72 20.39
CA ILE A 330 -14.92 5.08 19.22
C ILE A 330 -15.81 6.07 18.45
N SER A 331 -16.47 7.00 19.08
CA SER A 331 -17.36 7.98 18.45
C SER A 331 -16.66 8.90 17.45
N LYS A 332 -15.34 9.03 17.56
CA LYS A 332 -14.51 9.79 16.61
C LYS A 332 -14.11 8.98 15.37
N LEU A 333 -14.12 7.66 15.48
CA LEU A 333 -13.67 6.74 14.43
C LEU A 333 -14.84 6.13 13.66
N TYR A 334 -15.97 5.88 14.33
CA TYR A 334 -17.11 5.15 13.78
C TYR A 334 -18.44 5.89 13.99
N THR A 335 -19.35 5.71 13.06
CA THR A 335 -20.73 6.17 13.20
C THR A 335 -21.52 5.27 14.15
N ARG A 336 -22.63 5.78 14.72
CA ARG A 336 -23.52 5.00 15.62
C ARG A 336 -24.12 3.73 14.99
N ALA A 337 -24.14 3.64 13.65
CA ALA A 337 -24.61 2.46 12.92
C ALA A 337 -23.56 1.35 12.83
N HIS A 338 -22.28 1.65 13.13
CA HIS A 338 -21.21 0.69 13.07
C HIS A 338 -21.39 -0.44 14.09
N PRO A 339 -21.15 -1.72 13.74
CA PRO A 339 -21.36 -2.85 14.63
C PRO A 339 -20.63 -2.76 15.97
N ALA A 340 -19.37 -2.29 15.97
CA ALA A 340 -18.61 -2.12 17.20
C ALA A 340 -19.23 -1.06 18.13
N TYR A 341 -19.76 0.04 17.57
CA TYR A 341 -20.45 1.05 18.36
C TYR A 341 -21.77 0.50 18.95
N ARG A 342 -22.51 -0.28 18.17
CA ARG A 342 -23.74 -0.93 18.62
C ARG A 342 -23.50 -1.93 19.73
N ALA A 343 -22.47 -2.78 19.63
CA ALA A 343 -22.09 -3.74 20.67
C ALA A 343 -21.72 -3.04 21.98
N LEU A 344 -21.02 -1.89 21.93
CA LEU A 344 -20.71 -1.08 23.10
C LEU A 344 -21.98 -0.51 23.74
N LEU A 345 -22.92 0.01 22.97
CA LEU A 345 -24.21 0.52 23.46
C LEU A 345 -25.03 -0.60 24.09
N GLU A 346 -25.02 -1.81 23.55
CA GLU A 346 -25.74 -2.97 24.07
C GLU A 346 -25.16 -3.43 25.42
N LYS A 347 -23.82 -3.48 25.52
CA LYS A 347 -23.13 -3.75 26.78
C LYS A 347 -23.44 -2.69 27.83
N ARG A 348 -23.44 -1.40 27.46
CA ARG A 348 -23.82 -0.28 28.33
C ARG A 348 -25.25 -0.44 28.83
N ALA A 349 -26.21 -0.73 27.95
CA ALA A 349 -27.60 -0.92 28.33
C ALA A 349 -27.79 -2.08 29.33
N THR A 350 -27.02 -3.17 29.18
CA THR A 350 -27.03 -4.29 30.12
C THR A 350 -26.56 -3.87 31.52
N LEU A 351 -25.45 -3.12 31.58
CA LEU A 351 -24.92 -2.62 32.86
C LEU A 351 -25.85 -1.56 33.51
N GLU A 352 -26.48 -0.71 32.69
CA GLU A 352 -27.48 0.25 33.16
C GLU A 352 -28.74 -0.44 33.75
N ALA A 353 -29.18 -1.55 33.13
CA ALA A 353 -30.25 -2.38 33.66
C ALA A 353 -29.88 -3.03 35.01
N GLU A 354 -28.63 -3.52 35.13
CA GLU A 354 -28.14 -4.06 36.39
C GLU A 354 -28.03 -2.98 37.49
N LYS A 355 -27.56 -1.78 37.14
CA LYS A 355 -27.54 -0.61 38.04
C LYS A 355 -28.94 -0.28 38.53
N ALA A 356 -29.95 -0.30 37.64
CA ALA A 356 -31.34 -0.06 38.03
C ALA A 356 -31.89 -1.14 38.98
N ARG A 357 -31.49 -2.42 38.80
CA ARG A 357 -31.84 -3.53 39.66
C ARG A 357 -31.28 -3.35 41.08
N LEU A 358 -29.97 -3.03 41.20
CA LEU A 358 -29.31 -2.74 42.45
C LEU A 358 -29.92 -1.52 43.17
N GLY A 359 -30.30 -0.47 42.38
CA GLY A 359 -30.99 0.70 42.90
C GLY A 359 -32.30 0.35 43.64
N LYS A 360 -33.06 -0.66 43.17
CA LYS A 360 -34.25 -1.13 43.85
C LYS A 360 -33.93 -1.83 45.18
N GLN A 361 -32.81 -2.57 45.27
CA GLN A 361 -32.36 -3.18 46.53
C GLN A 361 -31.96 -2.12 47.56
N VAL A 362 -31.27 -1.06 47.13
CA VAL A 362 -30.92 0.06 48.03
C VAL A 362 -32.17 0.74 48.58
N GLN A 363 -33.26 0.87 47.83
CA GLN A 363 -34.50 1.48 48.29
C GLN A 363 -35.18 0.69 49.46
N THR A 364 -34.83 -0.56 49.69
CA THR A 364 -35.37 -1.36 50.81
C THR A 364 -34.62 -1.10 52.13
N LEU A 365 -33.47 -0.42 52.09
CA LEU A 365 -32.69 -0.09 53.29
C LEU A 365 -33.30 1.09 54.11
N PRO A 366 -33.00 1.24 55.40
CA PRO A 366 -33.35 2.43 56.17
C PRO A 366 -32.79 3.71 55.53
N LYS A 367 -33.51 4.82 55.57
CA LYS A 367 -33.16 6.09 54.91
C LYS A 367 -31.74 6.56 55.30
N MET A 368 -31.32 6.42 56.53
CA MET A 368 -29.99 6.80 56.99
C MET A 368 -28.89 5.92 56.38
N GLN A 369 -29.16 4.62 56.22
CA GLN A 369 -28.23 3.70 55.52
C GLN A 369 -28.20 3.95 54.00
N GLN A 370 -29.31 4.33 53.42
CA GLN A 370 -29.35 4.72 52.00
C GLN A 370 -28.44 5.93 51.73
N GLU A 371 -28.50 6.95 52.61
CA GLU A 371 -27.74 8.18 52.40
C GLU A 371 -26.23 7.99 52.62
N ILE A 372 -25.84 7.29 53.67
CA ILE A 372 -24.41 7.00 53.92
C ILE A 372 -23.84 6.09 52.84
N LEU A 373 -24.63 5.13 52.32
CA LEU A 373 -24.26 4.27 51.23
C LEU A 373 -24.04 5.08 49.91
N ARG A 374 -24.96 6.01 49.61
CA ARG A 374 -24.85 6.91 48.48
C ARG A 374 -23.58 7.75 48.54
N LEU A 375 -23.35 8.42 49.68
CA LEU A 375 -22.18 9.29 49.85
C LEU A 375 -20.86 8.51 49.83
N THR A 376 -20.84 7.31 50.43
CA THR A 376 -19.64 6.45 50.40
C THR A 376 -19.37 5.94 49.01
N ARG A 377 -20.42 5.55 48.25
CA ARG A 377 -20.30 5.16 46.85
C ARG A 377 -19.73 6.31 46.01
N ASP A 378 -20.26 7.52 46.13
CA ASP A 378 -19.84 8.66 45.38
C ASP A 378 -18.33 8.94 45.57
N VAL A 379 -17.83 8.89 46.80
CA VAL A 379 -16.41 9.01 47.14
C VAL A 379 -15.59 7.88 46.48
N GLN A 380 -16.01 6.62 46.61
CA GLN A 380 -15.27 5.48 46.09
C GLN A 380 -15.21 5.50 44.56
N VAL A 381 -16.33 5.85 43.90
CA VAL A 381 -16.39 5.96 42.43
C VAL A 381 -15.48 7.08 41.97
N ASP A 382 -15.61 8.29 42.51
CA ASP A 382 -14.79 9.43 42.10
C ASP A 382 -13.30 9.19 42.35
N GLN A 383 -12.94 8.53 43.48
CA GLN A 383 -11.56 8.12 43.73
C GLN A 383 -11.04 7.14 42.70
N GLN A 384 -11.85 6.14 42.33
CA GLN A 384 -11.46 5.14 41.33
C GLN A 384 -11.30 5.76 39.97
N VAL A 385 -12.23 6.64 39.54
CA VAL A 385 -12.15 7.38 38.28
C VAL A 385 -10.90 8.27 38.24
N TYR A 386 -10.65 9.01 39.35
CA TYR A 386 -9.46 9.87 39.43
C TYR A 386 -8.17 9.07 39.25
N MET A 387 -8.04 7.93 39.93
CA MET A 387 -6.88 7.05 39.79
C MET A 387 -6.72 6.47 38.42
N GLN A 388 -7.82 6.07 37.78
CA GLN A 388 -7.78 5.57 36.36
C GLN A 388 -7.34 6.65 35.38
N LEU A 389 -7.87 7.88 35.51
CA LEU A 389 -7.48 9.00 34.64
C LEU A 389 -6.00 9.39 34.84
N MET A 390 -5.53 9.41 36.09
CA MET A 390 -4.15 9.71 36.43
C MET A 390 -3.19 8.65 35.88
N ASN A 391 -3.51 7.36 36.01
CA ASN A 391 -2.73 6.27 35.44
C ASN A 391 -2.69 6.36 33.91
N LYS A 392 -3.84 6.67 33.29
CA LYS A 392 -3.91 6.83 31.83
C LYS A 392 -3.11 8.04 31.35
N GLN A 393 -3.15 9.14 32.07
CA GLN A 393 -2.31 10.31 31.76
C GLN A 393 -0.83 9.97 31.84
N GLN A 394 -0.41 9.23 32.84
CA GLN A 394 0.98 8.80 33.02
C GLN A 394 1.41 7.86 31.88
N GLU A 395 0.60 6.85 31.53
CA GLU A 395 0.83 5.93 30.42
C GLU A 395 1.03 6.69 29.11
N LEU A 396 0.10 7.62 28.80
CA LEU A 396 0.17 8.41 27.58
C LEU A 396 1.35 9.40 27.57
N SER A 397 1.74 9.93 28.73
CA SER A 397 2.90 10.81 28.85
C SER A 397 4.21 10.04 28.60
N ILE A 398 4.31 8.80 29.06
CA ILE A 398 5.43 7.89 28.77
C ILE A 398 5.42 7.53 27.29
N SER A 399 4.27 7.19 26.71
CA SER A 399 4.12 6.89 25.30
C SER A 399 4.53 8.07 24.41
N LYS A 400 4.15 9.29 24.79
CA LYS A 400 4.56 10.52 24.09
C LYS A 400 6.09 10.74 24.13
N ALA A 401 6.72 10.47 25.26
CA ALA A 401 8.18 10.59 25.41
C ALA A 401 8.94 9.54 24.60
N GLY A 402 8.35 8.35 24.43
CA GLY A 402 8.93 7.25 23.66
C GLY A 402 8.77 7.35 22.15
N THR A 403 7.96 8.26 21.62
CA THR A 403 7.63 8.53 20.19
C THR A 403 7.90 7.38 19.20
N VAL A 404 7.55 6.17 19.53
CA VAL A 404 7.68 5.03 18.64
C VAL A 404 6.31 4.78 18.00
N GLY A 405 6.22 4.99 16.68
CA GLY A 405 5.04 4.53 15.91
C GLY A 405 4.88 3.01 16.04
N ASN A 406 3.72 2.50 15.69
CA ASN A 406 3.48 1.06 15.61
C ASN A 406 3.98 0.44 14.30
N VAL A 407 4.74 1.17 13.52
CA VAL A 407 5.33 0.76 12.24
C VAL A 407 6.85 0.71 12.38
N ARG A 408 7.44 -0.39 11.93
CA ARG A 408 8.89 -0.60 11.93
C ARG A 408 9.34 -1.09 10.56
N ILE A 409 10.39 -0.49 10.02
CA ILE A 409 11.07 -1.00 8.84
C ILE A 409 11.93 -2.20 9.30
N ILE A 410 11.67 -3.37 8.71
CA ILE A 410 12.45 -4.60 8.96
C ILE A 410 13.61 -4.66 7.98
N ASP A 411 13.29 -4.54 6.68
CA ASP A 411 14.27 -4.48 5.62
C ASP A 411 14.14 -3.14 4.91
N GLU A 412 15.24 -2.40 4.83
CA GLU A 412 15.31 -1.17 4.06
C GLU A 412 15.12 -1.46 2.57
N ALA A 413 14.78 -0.41 1.80
CA ALA A 413 14.64 -0.55 0.37
C ALA A 413 15.96 -0.98 -0.26
N GLU A 414 15.95 -2.14 -0.91
CA GLU A 414 17.10 -2.69 -1.61
C GLU A 414 16.66 -3.18 -2.99
N THR A 415 17.51 -2.94 -4.00
CA THR A 415 17.23 -3.35 -5.37
C THR A 415 17.88 -4.69 -5.68
N ALA A 416 17.12 -5.61 -6.27
CA ALA A 416 17.63 -6.91 -6.68
C ALA A 416 18.80 -6.75 -7.67
N ILE A 417 19.89 -7.48 -7.44
CA ILE A 417 21.09 -7.45 -8.29
C ILE A 417 20.78 -7.91 -9.72
N ARG A 418 19.80 -8.81 -9.88
CA ARG A 418 19.41 -9.35 -11.18
C ARG A 418 18.09 -8.72 -11.63
N PRO A 419 18.00 -8.32 -12.92
CA PRO A 419 16.75 -7.81 -13.47
C PRO A 419 15.66 -8.88 -13.46
N ILE A 420 14.44 -8.47 -13.11
CA ILE A 420 13.26 -9.34 -13.12
C ILE A 420 12.68 -9.52 -14.53
N LYS A 421 12.93 -8.57 -15.43
CA LYS A 421 12.51 -8.60 -16.85
C LYS A 421 13.67 -8.11 -17.71
N PRO A 422 13.75 -8.58 -18.98
CA PRO A 422 12.99 -9.67 -19.58
C PRO A 422 13.41 -11.05 -19.08
N GLN A 423 12.49 -11.99 -19.03
CA GLN A 423 12.80 -13.40 -18.75
C GLN A 423 13.42 -14.05 -19.99
N LYS A 424 14.74 -13.93 -20.14
CA LYS A 424 15.47 -14.29 -21.36
C LYS A 424 15.17 -15.71 -21.85
N ALA A 425 15.15 -16.69 -20.93
CA ALA A 425 14.88 -18.10 -21.28
C ALA A 425 13.46 -18.29 -21.83
N LEU A 426 12.46 -17.62 -21.25
CA LEU A 426 11.07 -17.72 -21.69
C LEU A 426 10.85 -17.07 -23.07
N ILE A 427 11.49 -15.92 -23.33
CA ILE A 427 11.41 -15.23 -24.63
C ILE A 427 12.00 -16.10 -25.73
N VAL A 428 13.19 -16.69 -25.51
CA VAL A 428 13.84 -17.56 -26.48
C VAL A 428 13.00 -18.81 -26.73
N LEU A 429 12.46 -19.42 -25.67
CA LEU A 429 11.58 -20.59 -25.79
C LEU A 429 10.31 -20.26 -26.62
N LEU A 430 9.65 -19.14 -26.31
CA LEU A 430 8.48 -18.68 -27.07
C LEU A 430 8.83 -18.38 -28.53
N ALA A 431 9.97 -17.74 -28.80
CA ALA A 431 10.42 -17.46 -30.15
C ALA A 431 10.64 -18.74 -30.94
N LEU A 432 11.27 -19.77 -30.34
CA LEU A 432 11.46 -21.08 -30.97
C LEU A 432 10.13 -21.79 -31.24
N LEU A 433 9.21 -21.80 -30.27
CA LEU A 433 7.89 -22.42 -30.42
C LEU A 433 7.06 -21.73 -31.53
N LEU A 434 7.01 -20.40 -31.53
CA LEU A 434 6.30 -19.64 -32.55
C LEU A 434 6.96 -19.78 -33.92
N GLY A 435 8.29 -19.82 -33.98
CA GLY A 435 9.03 -20.05 -35.21
C GLY A 435 8.75 -21.46 -35.78
N ALA A 436 8.76 -22.50 -34.95
CA ALA A 436 8.44 -23.85 -35.35
C ALA A 436 6.98 -24.00 -35.82
N ALA A 437 6.05 -23.48 -35.01
CA ALA A 437 4.63 -23.52 -35.34
C ALA A 437 4.29 -22.74 -36.64
N GLY A 438 4.87 -21.55 -36.79
CA GLY A 438 4.72 -20.73 -38.01
C GLY A 438 5.30 -21.41 -39.26
N ALA A 439 6.52 -21.98 -39.15
CA ALA A 439 7.12 -22.71 -40.21
C ALA A 439 6.32 -23.95 -40.63
N ALA A 440 5.86 -24.73 -39.62
CA ALA A 440 5.00 -25.90 -39.88
C ALA A 440 3.69 -25.52 -40.55
N SER A 441 3.04 -24.44 -40.09
CA SER A 441 1.80 -23.92 -40.67
C SER A 441 1.97 -23.50 -42.14
N VAL A 442 3.06 -22.79 -42.46
CA VAL A 442 3.35 -22.39 -43.82
C VAL A 442 3.62 -23.59 -44.73
N VAL A 443 4.34 -24.61 -44.23
CA VAL A 443 4.60 -25.85 -44.98
C VAL A 443 3.31 -26.62 -45.25
N LEU A 444 2.42 -26.74 -44.25
CA LEU A 444 1.14 -27.43 -44.39
C LEU A 444 0.18 -26.69 -45.33
N LEU A 445 0.09 -25.35 -45.22
CA LEU A 445 -0.69 -24.53 -46.12
C LEU A 445 -0.19 -24.68 -47.59
N ARG A 446 1.11 -24.61 -47.78
CA ARG A 446 1.70 -24.82 -49.11
C ARG A 446 1.45 -26.22 -49.65
N ALA A 447 1.51 -27.24 -48.80
CA ALA A 447 1.18 -28.62 -49.19
C ALA A 447 -0.31 -28.77 -49.52
N ALA A 448 -1.21 -28.08 -48.80
CA ALA A 448 -2.64 -28.08 -49.10
C ALA A 448 -2.98 -27.39 -50.43
N PHE A 449 -2.32 -26.26 -50.74
CA PHE A 449 -2.55 -25.53 -52.00
C PHE A 449 -1.90 -26.20 -53.21
N HIS A 450 -0.84 -27.03 -53.08
CA HIS A 450 -0.19 -27.75 -54.16
C HIS A 450 -0.86 -29.10 -54.51
N ARG A 451 -1.84 -29.57 -53.75
CA ARG A 451 -2.58 -30.81 -53.94
C ARG A 451 -3.68 -30.73 -55.02
N GLY A 452 -3.82 -29.60 -55.70
CA GLY A 452 -4.83 -29.40 -56.73
C GLY A 452 -4.55 -30.03 -58.10
N ILE A 453 -3.37 -30.65 -58.38
CA ILE A 453 -3.02 -31.09 -59.76
C ILE A 453 -2.19 -32.39 -59.77
N ASN A 454 -2.57 -33.41 -59.04
CA ASN A 454 -1.91 -34.73 -59.16
C ASN A 454 -2.93 -35.90 -59.08
N ASP A 455 -4.04 -35.75 -59.75
CA ASP A 455 -4.97 -36.91 -59.95
C ASP A 455 -5.32 -37.06 -61.44
N ILE A 456 -4.29 -37.28 -62.27
CA ILE A 456 -4.43 -37.65 -63.69
C ILE A 456 -3.52 -38.85 -63.95
N ASP A 457 -3.71 -39.94 -63.22
CA ASP A 457 -3.18 -41.24 -63.58
C ASP A 457 -4.09 -42.36 -63.02
N THR A 458 -5.38 -42.34 -63.37
CA THR A 458 -6.24 -43.49 -63.34
C THR A 458 -7.27 -43.35 -64.46
N LEU A 459 -6.82 -43.65 -65.70
CA LEU A 459 -7.62 -44.09 -66.84
C LEU A 459 -7.00 -45.32 -67.43
#